data_b46576d9b0ae7b3196190902c32ebc60
#
_entry.id   b46576d9b0ae7b3196190902c32ebc60
#
_cell.length_a   1.000
_cell.length_b   1.000
_cell.length_c   1.000
_cell.angle_alpha   90.00
_cell.angle_beta   90.00
_cell.angle_gamma   90.00
#
_symmetry.space_group_name_H-M   'P 1'
#
loop_
_entity.id
_entity.type
_entity.pdbx_description
1 polymer ?
#
loop_
_entity_poly.entity_id
_entity_poly.type
_entity_poly.pdbx_seq_one_letter_code
_entity_poly.pdbx_strand_id
1 'polypeptide(L)'
;YFGDNQVLRGINLEVMPGEKVVVLGPSGSGKSTMLRCINALEETTSGKIYVNDVDITSPKTDINKVREHLGMVFQRFNLWPHKTVLENVALAPKLVSGVNKAEAEKKAMEMLKRVGLAEKANAYPASLSGGQQQRVAIARGLAMEPKALLFDEPTSALDPELVGEVLKVMTDLAKSGMTMV
;
A
#
# COMPACT_ATOMS: atom_id res chain seq x y z
N TYR A 1 -2.76 21.32 -6.52
CA TYR A 1 -2.02 22.04 -7.58
C TYR A 1 -0.56 21.65 -7.56
N PHE A 2 0.07 21.57 -8.73
CA PHE A 2 1.52 21.55 -8.88
C PHE A 2 1.92 22.85 -9.60
N GLY A 3 2.40 23.85 -8.86
CA GLY A 3 2.48 25.22 -9.35
C GLY A 3 1.11 25.73 -9.76
N ASP A 4 0.98 26.20 -11.00
CA ASP A 4 -0.29 26.70 -11.55
C ASP A 4 -1.20 25.60 -12.12
N ASN A 5 -0.73 24.35 -12.18
CA ASN A 5 -1.48 23.25 -12.75
C ASN A 5 -2.41 22.59 -11.71
N GLN A 6 -3.71 22.73 -11.91
CA GLN A 6 -4.72 22.05 -11.12
C GLN A 6 -4.92 20.59 -11.59
N VAL A 7 -4.37 19.65 -10.86
CA VAL A 7 -4.45 18.21 -11.19
C VAL A 7 -5.76 17.61 -10.66
N LEU A 8 -6.12 17.88 -9.41
CA LEU A 8 -7.36 17.38 -8.81
C LEU A 8 -8.41 18.51 -8.77
N ARG A 9 -9.62 18.22 -9.28
CA ARG A 9 -10.67 19.23 -9.44
C ARG A 9 -11.96 18.79 -8.76
N GLY A 10 -12.18 19.26 -7.51
CA GLY A 10 -13.44 19.07 -6.81
C GLY A 10 -13.81 17.60 -6.59
N ILE A 11 -12.87 16.77 -6.14
CA ILE A 11 -13.13 15.35 -5.86
C ILE A 11 -13.88 15.25 -4.54
N ASN A 12 -15.02 14.55 -4.57
CA ASN A 12 -15.75 14.12 -3.39
C ASN A 12 -15.92 12.60 -3.48
N LEU A 13 -15.34 11.88 -2.54
CA LEU A 13 -15.34 10.42 -2.50
C LEU A 13 -15.46 9.98 -1.04
N GLU A 14 -16.34 9.03 -0.80
CA GLU A 14 -16.45 8.32 0.46
C GLU A 14 -16.21 6.83 0.22
N VAL A 15 -15.44 6.18 1.09
CA VAL A 15 -15.11 4.76 1.01
C VAL A 15 -15.43 4.12 2.34
N MET A 16 -16.41 3.23 2.34
CA MET A 16 -16.86 2.53 3.54
C MET A 16 -15.96 1.33 3.89
N PRO A 17 -15.91 0.92 5.16
CA PRO A 17 -15.19 -0.29 5.55
C PRO A 17 -15.62 -1.51 4.72
N GLY A 18 -14.63 -2.24 4.18
CA GLY A 18 -14.86 -3.42 3.35
C GLY A 18 -15.19 -3.10 1.89
N GLU A 19 -15.30 -1.85 1.49
CA GLU A 19 -15.55 -1.44 0.10
C GLU A 19 -14.31 -1.58 -0.78
N LYS A 20 -14.54 -1.82 -2.06
CA LYS A 20 -13.50 -1.91 -3.11
C LYS A 20 -13.81 -0.87 -4.17
N VAL A 21 -13.02 0.20 -4.17
CA VAL A 21 -13.18 1.31 -5.12
C VAL A 21 -12.11 1.20 -6.20
N VAL A 22 -12.50 1.30 -7.44
CA VAL A 22 -11.58 1.33 -8.59
C VAL A 22 -11.67 2.69 -9.25
N VAL A 23 -10.53 3.39 -9.31
CA VAL A 23 -10.39 4.69 -9.94
C VAL A 23 -9.90 4.51 -11.38
N LEU A 24 -10.74 4.83 -12.35
CA LEU A 24 -10.45 4.73 -13.77
C LEU A 24 -10.18 6.11 -14.39
N GLY A 25 -9.27 6.14 -15.34
CA GLY A 25 -8.96 7.36 -16.09
C GLY A 25 -7.68 7.22 -16.89
N PRO A 26 -7.44 8.10 -17.88
CA PRO A 26 -6.23 8.08 -18.70
C PRO A 26 -4.97 8.35 -17.87
N SER A 27 -3.80 8.07 -18.46
CA SER A 27 -2.52 8.44 -17.83
C SER A 27 -2.46 9.97 -17.63
N GLY A 28 -1.95 10.39 -16.48
CA GLY A 28 -1.86 11.82 -16.13
C GLY A 28 -3.16 12.45 -15.61
N SER A 29 -4.26 11.69 -15.45
CA SER A 29 -5.54 12.23 -14.92
C SER A 29 -5.54 12.50 -13.41
N GLY A 30 -4.45 12.24 -12.69
CA GLY A 30 -4.33 12.51 -11.25
C GLY A 30 -4.65 11.33 -10.33
N LYS A 31 -4.85 10.11 -10.84
CA LYS A 31 -5.15 8.91 -10.02
C LYS A 31 -4.10 8.69 -8.91
N SER A 32 -2.84 8.61 -9.28
CA SER A 32 -1.72 8.45 -8.32
C SER A 32 -1.61 9.63 -7.36
N THR A 33 -1.84 10.86 -7.85
CA THR A 33 -1.85 12.07 -7.00
C THR A 33 -2.95 11.97 -5.95
N MET A 34 -4.16 11.53 -6.32
CA MET A 34 -5.25 11.36 -5.37
C MET A 34 -4.89 10.33 -4.27
N LEU A 35 -4.37 9.16 -4.65
CA LEU A 35 -3.96 8.14 -3.69
C LEU A 35 -2.84 8.64 -2.75
N ARG A 36 -1.89 9.40 -3.29
CA ARG A 36 -0.81 9.99 -2.50
C ARG A 36 -1.29 11.09 -1.56
N CYS A 37 -2.31 11.87 -1.95
CA CYS A 37 -2.96 12.81 -1.04
C CYS A 37 -3.68 12.08 0.10
N ILE A 38 -4.37 10.95 -0.16
CA ILE A 38 -5.03 10.15 0.87
C ILE A 38 -4.02 9.61 1.90
N ASN A 39 -2.80 9.28 1.47
CA ASN A 39 -1.72 8.83 2.38
C ASN A 39 -0.80 9.99 2.82
N ALA A 40 -1.19 11.24 2.54
CA ALA A 40 -0.42 12.46 2.82
C ALA A 40 1.04 12.41 2.33
N LEU A 41 1.30 11.70 1.23
CA LEU A 41 2.58 11.72 0.51
C LEU A 41 2.67 12.91 -0.44
N GLU A 42 1.52 13.48 -0.81
CA GLU A 42 1.38 14.73 -1.54
C GLU A 42 0.50 15.68 -0.72
N GLU A 43 0.86 16.95 -0.69
CA GLU A 43 0.13 17.96 0.05
C GLU A 43 -1.18 18.36 -0.66
N THR A 44 -2.26 18.43 0.10
CA THR A 44 -3.56 18.88 -0.41
C THR A 44 -3.62 20.40 -0.36
N THR A 45 -3.71 21.07 -1.52
CA THR A 45 -3.75 22.54 -1.61
C THR A 45 -5.02 23.13 -1.00
N SER A 46 -6.17 22.44 -1.17
CA SER A 46 -7.46 22.85 -0.61
C SER A 46 -8.39 21.65 -0.46
N GLY A 47 -9.41 21.80 0.37
CA GLY A 47 -10.33 20.72 0.73
C GLY A 47 -9.84 19.96 1.96
N LYS A 48 -10.54 18.88 2.29
CA LYS A 48 -10.25 18.04 3.46
C LYS A 48 -10.27 16.56 3.11
N ILE A 49 -9.40 15.82 3.74
CA ILE A 49 -9.36 14.36 3.65
C ILE A 49 -9.45 13.79 5.06
N TYR A 50 -10.38 12.88 5.24
CA TYR A 50 -10.58 12.19 6.52
C TYR A 50 -10.21 10.72 6.39
N VAL A 51 -9.48 10.20 7.35
CA VAL A 51 -9.18 8.77 7.48
C VAL A 51 -9.61 8.34 8.87
N ASN A 52 -10.60 7.46 8.99
CA ASN A 52 -11.22 7.07 10.27
C ASN A 52 -11.56 8.30 11.13
N ASP A 53 -12.30 9.24 10.56
CA ASP A 53 -12.75 10.50 11.18
C ASP A 53 -11.61 11.49 11.57
N VAL A 54 -10.36 11.17 11.25
CA VAL A 54 -9.22 12.05 11.48
C VAL A 54 -8.94 12.90 10.24
N ASP A 55 -9.00 14.23 10.38
CA ASP A 55 -8.64 15.19 9.32
C ASP A 55 -7.12 15.17 9.11
N ILE A 56 -6.68 14.51 8.03
CA ILE A 56 -5.24 14.37 7.70
C ILE A 56 -4.65 15.63 7.07
N THR A 57 -5.49 16.59 6.68
CA THR A 57 -5.06 17.87 6.12
C THR A 57 -4.77 18.91 7.22
N SER A 58 -5.12 18.60 8.46
CA SER A 58 -4.84 19.46 9.60
C SER A 58 -3.36 19.41 9.99
N PRO A 59 -2.69 20.57 10.18
CA PRO A 59 -1.29 20.61 10.63
C PRO A 59 -1.08 20.07 12.06
N LYS A 60 -2.16 19.84 12.80
CA LYS A 60 -2.12 19.25 14.15
C LYS A 60 -2.16 17.73 14.14
N THR A 61 -2.44 17.11 12.99
CA THR A 61 -2.59 15.67 12.89
C THR A 61 -1.22 14.99 12.84
N ASP A 62 -1.01 14.00 13.71
CA ASP A 62 0.14 13.09 13.62
C ASP A 62 -0.08 12.10 12.45
N ILE A 63 0.45 12.48 11.30
CA ILE A 63 0.26 11.72 10.07
C ILE A 63 0.89 10.32 10.14
N ASN A 64 1.90 10.11 10.97
CA ASN A 64 2.52 8.79 11.11
C ASN A 64 1.55 7.80 11.75
N LYS A 65 0.77 8.25 12.75
CA LYS A 65 -0.30 7.43 13.35
C LYS A 65 -1.41 7.10 12.35
N VAL A 66 -1.75 8.02 11.45
CA VAL A 66 -2.74 7.74 10.41
C VAL A 66 -2.22 6.71 9.42
N ARG A 67 -0.95 6.82 9.01
CA ARG A 67 -0.30 5.88 8.08
C ARG A 67 -0.18 4.46 8.65
N GLU A 68 -0.21 4.26 9.95
CA GLU A 68 -0.30 2.93 10.56
C GLU A 68 -1.56 2.17 10.12
N HIS A 69 -2.63 2.90 9.80
CA HIS A 69 -3.91 2.36 9.38
C HIS A 69 -4.11 2.33 7.86
N LEU A 70 -3.15 2.82 7.08
CA LEU A 70 -3.18 2.86 5.63
C LEU A 70 -1.97 2.15 5.04
N GLY A 71 -2.19 1.00 4.42
CA GLY A 71 -1.16 0.37 3.60
C GLY A 71 -1.14 0.99 2.21
N MET A 72 0.04 1.13 1.61
CA MET A 72 0.19 1.59 0.22
C MET A 72 1.08 0.66 -0.58
N VAL A 73 0.57 0.25 -1.74
CA VAL A 73 1.25 -0.57 -2.73
C VAL A 73 1.50 0.28 -3.96
N PHE A 74 2.76 0.50 -4.28
CA PHE A 74 3.18 1.37 -5.37
C PHE A 74 3.32 0.61 -6.69
N GLN A 75 3.27 1.32 -7.80
CA GLN A 75 3.59 0.81 -9.13
C GLN A 75 5.00 0.20 -9.22
N ARG A 76 6.00 0.88 -8.63
CA ARG A 76 7.32 0.31 -8.39
C ARG A 76 7.31 -0.34 -7.02
N PHE A 77 7.83 -1.55 -6.90
CA PHE A 77 7.76 -2.38 -5.69
C PHE A 77 8.35 -1.71 -4.44
N ASN A 78 9.34 -0.82 -4.63
CA ASN A 78 10.00 -0.05 -3.58
C ASN A 78 10.51 -0.92 -2.41
N LEU A 79 11.01 -2.11 -2.74
CA LEU A 79 11.64 -3.00 -1.77
C LEU A 79 13.06 -2.53 -1.46
N TRP A 80 13.47 -2.72 -0.22
CA TRP A 80 14.84 -2.45 0.22
C TRP A 80 15.77 -3.52 -0.35
N PRO A 81 16.67 -3.21 -1.31
CA PRO A 81 17.43 -4.23 -2.03
C PRO A 81 18.46 -4.98 -1.16
N HIS A 82 18.93 -4.35 -0.07
CA HIS A 82 19.87 -4.89 0.90
C HIS A 82 19.23 -5.66 2.06
N LYS A 83 17.90 -5.81 2.04
CA LYS A 83 17.14 -6.57 3.03
C LYS A 83 16.52 -7.79 2.38
N THR A 84 16.42 -8.88 3.15
CA THR A 84 15.67 -10.05 2.72
C THR A 84 14.18 -9.75 2.56
N VAL A 85 13.44 -10.64 1.95
CA VAL A 85 11.97 -10.57 1.82
C VAL A 85 11.32 -10.45 3.20
N LEU A 86 11.72 -11.29 4.15
CA LEU A 86 11.21 -11.26 5.52
C LEU A 86 11.50 -9.92 6.20
N GLU A 87 12.72 -9.43 6.09
CA GLU A 87 13.12 -8.14 6.67
C GLU A 87 12.38 -6.96 6.04
N ASN A 88 12.09 -7.00 4.73
CA ASN A 88 11.29 -5.98 4.06
C ASN A 88 9.88 -5.89 4.66
N VAL A 89 9.26 -7.03 4.97
CA VAL A 89 7.90 -7.08 5.51
C VAL A 89 7.89 -6.79 7.01
N ALA A 90 8.89 -7.27 7.77
CA ALA A 90 8.97 -7.09 9.22
C ALA A 90 9.39 -5.68 9.65
N LEU A 91 9.89 -4.83 8.72
CA LEU A 91 10.53 -3.56 9.07
C LEU A 91 9.57 -2.59 9.75
N ALA A 92 8.39 -2.38 9.18
CA ALA A 92 7.40 -1.43 9.71
C ALA A 92 6.86 -1.88 11.08
N PRO A 93 6.40 -3.12 11.31
CA PRO A 93 6.01 -3.59 12.63
C PRO A 93 7.11 -3.37 13.70
N LYS A 94 8.36 -3.64 13.35
CA LYS A 94 9.48 -3.46 14.27
C LYS A 94 9.75 -1.99 14.63
N LEU A 95 9.72 -1.09 13.63
CA LEU A 95 10.10 0.32 13.83
C LEU A 95 8.95 1.18 14.35
N VAL A 96 7.73 0.92 13.89
CA VAL A 96 6.56 1.75 14.17
C VAL A 96 5.78 1.23 15.37
N SER A 97 5.45 -0.06 15.39
CA SER A 97 4.70 -0.65 16.51
C SER A 97 5.56 -1.02 17.71
N GLY A 98 6.89 -0.92 17.58
CA GLY A 98 7.82 -1.19 18.69
C GLY A 98 7.84 -2.65 19.15
N VAL A 99 7.25 -3.57 18.39
CA VAL A 99 7.26 -5.01 18.71
C VAL A 99 8.67 -5.58 18.60
N ASN A 100 8.99 -6.60 19.39
CA ASN A 100 10.29 -7.23 19.33
C ASN A 100 10.52 -7.93 17.97
N LYS A 101 11.80 -8.22 17.67
CA LYS A 101 12.20 -8.79 16.37
C LYS A 101 11.46 -10.09 16.05
N ALA A 102 11.35 -11.00 17.02
CA ALA A 102 10.71 -12.31 16.81
C ALA A 102 9.21 -12.18 16.47
N GLU A 103 8.53 -11.27 17.13
CA GLU A 103 7.11 -10.99 16.87
C GLU A 103 6.90 -10.32 15.51
N ALA A 104 7.75 -9.35 15.14
CA ALA A 104 7.71 -8.72 13.83
C ALA A 104 7.97 -9.73 12.69
N GLU A 105 8.94 -10.62 12.86
CA GLU A 105 9.23 -11.70 11.90
C GLU A 105 8.09 -12.72 11.81
N LYS A 106 7.45 -13.05 12.93
CA LYS A 106 6.27 -13.93 12.94
C LYS A 106 5.12 -13.32 12.12
N LYS A 107 4.77 -12.05 12.39
CA LYS A 107 3.75 -11.32 11.60
C LYS A 107 4.12 -11.26 10.12
N ALA A 108 5.36 -10.93 9.81
CA ALA A 108 5.84 -10.89 8.43
C ALA A 108 5.72 -12.24 7.73
N MET A 109 6.06 -13.34 8.39
CA MET A 109 5.92 -14.68 7.85
C MET A 109 4.46 -15.05 7.58
N GLU A 110 3.53 -14.63 8.45
CA GLU A 110 2.09 -14.81 8.22
C GLU A 110 1.62 -14.06 6.97
N MET A 111 2.09 -12.81 6.77
CA MET A 111 1.76 -12.05 5.55
C MET A 111 2.39 -12.67 4.30
N LEU A 112 3.63 -13.15 4.39
CA LEU A 112 4.27 -13.87 3.28
C LEU A 112 3.53 -15.17 2.90
N LYS A 113 2.99 -15.91 3.87
CA LYS A 113 2.11 -17.06 3.60
C LYS A 113 0.85 -16.64 2.84
N ARG A 114 0.21 -15.54 3.23
CA ARG A 114 -1.00 -15.02 2.56
C ARG A 114 -0.77 -14.69 1.09
N VAL A 115 0.44 -14.25 0.72
CA VAL A 115 0.79 -13.92 -0.67
C VAL A 115 1.54 -15.05 -1.39
N GLY A 116 1.67 -16.25 -0.75
CA GLY A 116 2.28 -17.44 -1.33
C GLY A 116 3.79 -17.33 -1.54
N LEU A 117 4.51 -16.67 -0.61
CA LEU A 117 5.97 -16.44 -0.71
C LEU A 117 6.73 -16.79 0.58
N ALA A 118 6.19 -17.64 1.43
CA ALA A 118 6.83 -18.03 2.68
C ALA A 118 8.21 -18.69 2.47
N GLU A 119 8.36 -19.51 1.41
CA GLU A 119 9.61 -20.17 1.04
C GLU A 119 10.69 -19.21 0.53
N LYS A 120 10.30 -17.98 0.16
CA LYS A 120 11.19 -16.90 -0.30
C LYS A 120 11.62 -15.95 0.82
N ALA A 121 11.28 -16.22 2.08
CA ALA A 121 11.55 -15.33 3.21
C ALA A 121 13.00 -14.85 3.31
N ASN A 122 13.95 -15.72 3.04
CA ASN A 122 15.39 -15.44 3.10
C ASN A 122 15.99 -14.95 1.77
N ALA A 123 15.19 -14.88 0.70
CA ALA A 123 15.63 -14.37 -0.58
C ALA A 123 15.79 -12.84 -0.56
N TYR A 124 16.59 -12.30 -1.47
CA TYR A 124 16.71 -10.85 -1.70
C TYR A 124 15.85 -10.42 -2.88
N PRO A 125 15.36 -9.16 -2.91
CA PRO A 125 14.51 -8.66 -4.00
C PRO A 125 15.06 -8.92 -5.41
N ALA A 126 16.38 -8.80 -5.60
CA ALA A 126 17.02 -9.00 -6.91
C ALA A 126 16.86 -10.42 -7.47
N SER A 127 16.58 -11.42 -6.63
CA SER A 127 16.37 -12.82 -7.06
C SER A 127 14.90 -13.16 -7.33
N LEU A 128 13.99 -12.19 -7.21
CA LEU A 128 12.56 -12.37 -7.38
C LEU A 128 12.08 -11.86 -8.73
N SER A 129 11.08 -12.52 -9.32
CA SER A 129 10.34 -11.98 -10.46
C SER A 129 9.57 -10.70 -10.08
N GLY A 130 9.18 -9.87 -11.05
CA GLY A 130 8.38 -8.67 -10.82
C GLY A 130 7.08 -8.97 -10.05
N GLY A 131 6.36 -10.02 -10.43
CA GLY A 131 5.15 -10.46 -9.74
C GLY A 131 5.40 -10.91 -8.29
N GLN A 132 6.54 -11.57 -8.03
CA GLN A 132 6.95 -11.91 -6.67
C GLN A 132 7.29 -10.66 -5.85
N GLN A 133 8.04 -9.71 -6.42
CA GLN A 133 8.37 -8.45 -5.75
C GLN A 133 7.11 -7.66 -5.40
N GLN A 134 6.12 -7.61 -6.30
CA GLN A 134 4.85 -6.94 -6.03
C GLN A 134 4.05 -7.64 -4.93
N ARG A 135 4.03 -8.96 -4.90
CA ARG A 135 3.40 -9.71 -3.81
C ARG A 135 4.09 -9.47 -2.46
N VAL A 136 5.44 -9.32 -2.44
CA VAL A 136 6.16 -8.88 -1.23
C VAL A 136 5.75 -7.46 -0.83
N ALA A 137 5.59 -6.53 -1.77
CA ALA A 137 5.13 -5.17 -1.49
C ALA A 137 3.69 -5.17 -0.89
N ILE A 138 2.81 -6.04 -1.38
CA ILE A 138 1.48 -6.25 -0.78
C ILE A 138 1.60 -6.79 0.65
N ALA A 139 2.42 -7.83 0.87
CA ALA A 139 2.65 -8.39 2.21
C ALA A 139 3.19 -7.34 3.19
N ARG A 140 4.11 -6.47 2.73
CA ARG A 140 4.61 -5.33 3.51
C ARG A 140 3.50 -4.35 3.87
N GLY A 141 2.61 -4.02 2.93
CA GLY A 141 1.45 -3.17 3.18
C GLY A 141 0.49 -3.77 4.22
N LEU A 142 0.36 -5.10 4.25
CA LEU A 142 -0.49 -5.82 5.19
C LEU A 142 0.12 -5.97 6.59
N ALA A 143 1.44 -5.87 6.74
CA ALA A 143 2.14 -6.21 7.97
C ALA A 143 1.79 -5.33 9.17
N MET A 144 1.29 -4.12 8.92
CA MET A 144 0.76 -3.19 9.94
C MET A 144 -0.72 -3.42 10.26
N GLU A 145 -1.35 -4.46 9.65
CA GLU A 145 -2.78 -4.75 9.82
C GLU A 145 -3.66 -3.51 9.50
N PRO A 146 -3.45 -2.87 8.33
CA PRO A 146 -4.11 -1.61 8.03
C PRO A 146 -5.62 -1.80 7.85
N LYS A 147 -6.39 -0.73 8.06
CA LYS A 147 -7.83 -0.70 7.81
C LYS A 147 -8.17 -0.59 6.33
N ALA A 148 -7.27 -0.02 5.53
CA ALA A 148 -7.41 0.08 4.08
C ALA A 148 -6.05 -0.08 3.37
N LEU A 149 -6.10 -0.62 2.15
CA LEU A 149 -4.97 -0.71 1.23
C LEU A 149 -5.21 0.17 0.01
N LEU A 150 -4.25 1.03 -0.27
CA LEU A 150 -4.20 1.86 -1.47
C LEU A 150 -3.29 1.21 -2.50
N PHE A 151 -3.76 1.08 -3.75
CA PHE A 151 -3.01 0.46 -4.84
C PHE A 151 -2.80 1.46 -5.97
N ASP A 152 -1.56 1.91 -6.14
CA ASP A 152 -1.17 2.82 -7.23
C ASP A 152 -0.65 2.00 -8.43
N GLU A 153 -1.54 1.66 -9.35
CA GLU A 153 -1.27 0.88 -10.57
C GLU A 153 -0.42 -0.39 -10.32
N PRO A 154 -0.85 -1.32 -9.43
CA PRO A 154 -0.01 -2.40 -8.90
C PRO A 154 0.46 -3.43 -9.94
N THR A 155 -0.10 -3.41 -11.14
CA THR A 155 0.24 -4.37 -12.21
C THR A 155 0.88 -3.73 -13.44
N SER A 156 0.93 -2.39 -13.53
CA SER A 156 1.38 -1.69 -14.74
C SER A 156 2.88 -1.85 -15.06
N ALA A 157 3.69 -2.20 -14.05
CA ALA A 157 5.13 -2.47 -14.21
C ALA A 157 5.45 -3.97 -14.38
N LEU A 158 4.43 -4.82 -14.58
CA LEU A 158 4.59 -6.26 -14.68
C LEU A 158 4.42 -6.75 -16.11
N ASP A 159 5.16 -7.82 -16.44
CA ASP A 159 4.89 -8.60 -17.65
C ASP A 159 3.48 -9.19 -17.58
N PRO A 160 2.74 -9.26 -18.71
CA PRO A 160 1.36 -9.76 -18.75
C PRO A 160 1.17 -11.14 -18.09
N GLU A 161 2.15 -12.03 -18.21
CA GLU A 161 2.14 -13.39 -17.64
C GLU A 161 2.13 -13.38 -16.09
N LEU A 162 2.70 -12.33 -15.46
CA LEU A 162 2.82 -12.20 -14.01
C LEU A 162 1.63 -11.48 -13.37
N VAL A 163 0.81 -10.78 -14.15
CA VAL A 163 -0.33 -10.01 -13.67
C VAL A 163 -1.34 -10.88 -12.92
N GLY A 164 -1.60 -12.08 -13.45
CA GLY A 164 -2.60 -13.01 -12.89
C GLY A 164 -2.34 -13.38 -11.42
N GLU A 165 -1.07 -13.59 -11.05
CA GLU A 165 -0.69 -13.95 -9.68
C GLU A 165 -0.95 -12.80 -8.69
N VAL A 166 -0.68 -11.56 -9.09
CA VAL A 166 -0.92 -10.37 -8.27
C VAL A 166 -2.43 -10.10 -8.12
N LEU A 167 -3.18 -10.19 -9.23
CA LEU A 167 -4.64 -10.03 -9.20
C LEU A 167 -5.33 -11.10 -8.35
N LYS A 168 -4.81 -12.32 -8.33
CA LYS A 168 -5.32 -13.38 -7.44
C LYS A 168 -5.19 -12.98 -5.97
N VAL A 169 -4.02 -12.50 -5.55
CA VAL A 169 -3.80 -12.01 -4.18
C VAL A 169 -4.75 -10.86 -3.86
N MET A 170 -4.89 -9.88 -4.75
CA MET A 170 -5.83 -8.76 -4.56
C MET A 170 -7.28 -9.24 -4.44
N THR A 171 -7.68 -10.22 -5.25
CA THR A 171 -9.03 -10.82 -5.19
C THR A 171 -9.26 -11.53 -3.86
N ASP A 172 -8.28 -12.27 -3.35
CA ASP A 172 -8.37 -12.97 -2.07
C ASP A 172 -8.46 -11.97 -0.90
N LEU A 173 -7.73 -10.86 -0.95
CA LEU A 173 -7.84 -9.76 -0.01
C LEU A 173 -9.22 -9.10 -0.06
N ALA A 174 -9.75 -8.86 -1.26
CA ALA A 174 -11.08 -8.31 -1.44
C ALA A 174 -12.17 -9.22 -0.83
N LYS A 175 -12.07 -10.53 -1.05
CA LYS A 175 -12.99 -11.53 -0.46
C LYS A 175 -12.87 -11.61 1.06
N SER A 176 -11.70 -11.33 1.64
CA SER A 176 -11.51 -11.31 3.09
C SER A 176 -12.08 -10.06 3.77
N GLY A 177 -12.72 -9.15 3.03
CA GLY A 177 -13.33 -7.94 3.58
C GLY A 177 -12.39 -6.72 3.67
N MET A 178 -11.17 -6.79 3.12
CA MET A 178 -10.23 -5.66 3.13
C MET A 178 -10.81 -4.47 2.36
N THR A 179 -10.74 -3.27 2.94
CA THR A 179 -11.07 -2.02 2.23
C THR A 179 -9.94 -1.71 1.24
N MET A 180 -10.27 -1.41 -0.01
CA MET A 180 -9.27 -1.25 -1.08
C MET A 180 -9.64 -0.09 -2.00
N VAL A 181 -8.65 0.72 -2.37
CA VAL A 181 -8.76 1.77 -3.38
C VAL A 181 -7.64 1.62 -4.41
#